data_f60c0564064bb79f008c0821bf75d892
#
_entry.id   f60c0564064bb79f008c0821bf75d892
#
_cell.length_a   1.000
_cell.length_b   1.000
_cell.length_c   1.000
_cell.angle_alpha   90.00
_cell.angle_beta   90.00
_cell.angle_gamma   90.00
#
_symmetry.space_group_name_H-M   'P 1'
#
loop_
_entity.id
_entity.type
_entity.pdbx_description
1 polymer ?
#
loop_
_entity_poly.entity_id
_entity_poly.type
_entity_poly.pdbx_seq_one_letter_code
_entity_poly.pdbx_strand_id
1 'polypeptide(L)'
;MVLSGCVAGQADDQATTTSPTTAEAPSNPWDLPIEQRPALFDPCAEIPVEAVEQGVGGPVEPVDEYTRHQPGGLMVCGWSTDEVDLSVLATWKSRDDYLNDDMFKVQDLSYEVMDRPGLRVGESDDYTKKTCIQIFFTARGTIWTKLDLFGAFHEFKGERFADPCESLDEAMVPIMASFPEGDFR
;
A
#
# COMPACT_ATOMS: atom_id res chain seq x y z
N MET A 1 64.54 45.14 47.96
CA MET A 1 64.43 43.83 47.25
C MET A 1 62.96 43.52 47.14
N VAL A 2 62.46 43.66 45.96
CA VAL A 2 61.04 43.56 45.65
C VAL A 2 60.85 42.33 44.79
N LEU A 3 60.01 41.41 45.22
CA LEU A 3 59.58 40.22 44.46
C LEU A 3 58.23 40.47 43.89
N SER A 4 58.18 40.59 42.59
CA SER A 4 56.87 40.64 41.81
C SER A 4 56.40 39.21 41.55
N GLY A 5 55.18 38.89 41.99
CA GLY A 5 54.53 37.67 41.66
C GLY A 5 53.58 37.88 40.43
N CYS A 6 53.82 37.14 39.39
CA CYS A 6 52.85 37.05 38.26
C CYS A 6 51.79 36.02 38.59
N VAL A 7 50.55 36.46 38.60
CA VAL A 7 49.33 35.60 38.60
C VAL A 7 48.99 35.28 37.18
N ALA A 8 49.10 33.99 36.80
CA ALA A 8 48.61 33.48 35.53
C ALA A 8 47.10 33.21 35.66
N GLY A 9 46.31 33.95 34.89
CA GLY A 9 44.87 33.67 34.74
C GLY A 9 44.66 32.45 33.87
N GLN A 10 44.03 31.42 34.39
CA GLN A 10 43.49 30.32 33.62
C GLN A 10 42.16 30.79 32.96
N ALA A 11 42.19 30.82 31.67
CA ALA A 11 40.94 30.92 30.89
C ALA A 11 40.36 29.52 30.81
N ASP A 12 39.19 29.33 31.45
CA ASP A 12 38.34 28.16 31.26
C ASP A 12 37.68 28.27 29.91
N ASP A 13 38.20 27.60 28.91
CA ASP A 13 37.53 27.32 27.65
C ASP A 13 36.47 26.25 27.91
N GLN A 14 35.26 26.73 28.26
CA GLN A 14 34.05 25.89 28.24
C GLN A 14 33.66 25.61 26.78
N ALA A 15 34.18 24.51 26.24
CA ALA A 15 33.72 23.98 24.99
C ALA A 15 32.24 23.55 25.15
N THR A 16 31.36 24.38 24.68
CA THR A 16 29.92 24.04 24.57
C THR A 16 29.80 22.95 23.50
N THR A 17 29.75 21.71 23.93
CA THR A 17 29.43 20.57 23.06
C THR A 17 27.94 20.65 22.73
N THR A 18 27.60 21.32 21.66
CA THR A 18 26.27 21.20 21.04
C THR A 18 26.17 19.79 20.48
N SER A 19 25.52 18.90 21.23
CA SER A 19 25.08 17.62 20.68
C SER A 19 24.19 17.88 19.46
N PRO A 20 24.44 17.25 18.33
CA PRO A 20 23.53 17.37 17.21
C PRO A 20 22.18 16.82 17.66
N THR A 21 21.17 17.67 17.65
CA THR A 21 19.77 17.24 17.79
C THR A 21 19.52 16.33 16.60
N THR A 22 19.45 15.03 16.84
CA THR A 22 18.98 14.07 15.84
C THR A 22 17.54 14.48 15.53
N ALA A 23 17.32 15.07 14.36
CA ALA A 23 15.99 15.35 13.90
C ALA A 23 15.27 13.99 13.85
N GLU A 24 14.24 13.85 14.66
CA GLU A 24 13.37 12.68 14.66
C GLU A 24 12.81 12.54 13.24
N ALA A 25 12.98 11.37 12.62
CA ALA A 25 12.44 11.12 11.28
C ALA A 25 10.91 11.35 11.34
N PRO A 26 10.31 11.99 10.34
CA PRO A 26 8.88 12.24 10.34
C PRO A 26 8.13 10.92 10.53
N SER A 27 7.19 10.92 11.46
CA SER A 27 6.44 9.72 11.86
C SER A 27 5.49 9.22 10.75
N ASN A 28 5.15 10.10 9.79
CA ASN A 28 4.28 9.79 8.68
C ASN A 28 5.04 9.93 7.33
N PRO A 29 5.26 8.83 6.59
CA PRO A 29 5.94 8.88 5.30
C PRO A 29 5.22 9.73 4.25
N TRP A 30 3.91 9.94 4.39
CA TRP A 30 3.11 10.75 3.47
C TRP A 30 3.41 12.26 3.56
N ASP A 31 3.96 12.73 4.69
CA ASP A 31 4.37 14.12 4.88
C ASP A 31 5.71 14.44 4.19
N LEU A 32 6.43 13.40 3.76
CA LEU A 32 7.68 13.56 3.05
C LEU A 32 7.48 13.96 1.58
N PRO A 33 8.39 14.74 0.99
CA PRO A 33 8.50 14.86 -0.45
C PRO A 33 8.61 13.47 -1.11
N ILE A 34 8.06 13.30 -2.30
CA ILE A 34 7.95 11.99 -2.95
C ILE A 34 9.31 11.28 -3.11
N GLU A 35 10.38 12.05 -3.34
CA GLU A 35 11.75 11.53 -3.50
C GLU A 35 12.38 11.04 -2.19
N GLN A 36 11.77 11.36 -1.05
CA GLN A 36 12.23 10.96 0.28
C GLN A 36 11.34 9.88 0.91
N ARG A 37 10.24 9.54 0.24
CA ARG A 37 9.34 8.49 0.70
C ARG A 37 10.02 7.12 0.61
N PRO A 38 9.62 6.15 1.43
CA PRO A 38 10.05 4.77 1.27
C PRO A 38 9.76 4.25 -0.14
N ALA A 39 10.46 3.20 -0.54
CA ALA A 39 10.10 2.49 -1.77
C ALA A 39 8.67 1.98 -1.68
N LEU A 40 7.92 2.09 -2.79
CA LEU A 40 6.60 1.50 -2.89
C LEU A 40 6.63 -0.01 -2.57
N PHE A 41 5.53 -0.51 -2.08
CA PHE A 41 5.31 -1.94 -1.99
C PHE A 41 5.39 -2.58 -3.38
N ASP A 42 6.15 -3.66 -3.52
CA ASP A 42 6.26 -4.40 -4.77
C ASP A 42 5.42 -5.68 -4.70
N PRO A 43 4.21 -5.68 -5.26
CA PRO A 43 3.32 -6.83 -5.14
C PRO A 43 3.86 -8.09 -5.80
N CYS A 44 4.65 -7.97 -6.89
CA CYS A 44 5.23 -9.13 -7.56
C CYS A 44 6.36 -9.79 -6.76
N ALA A 45 7.11 -8.99 -5.99
CA ALA A 45 8.24 -9.48 -5.21
C ALA A 45 7.85 -9.89 -3.77
N GLU A 46 6.81 -9.27 -3.21
CA GLU A 46 6.52 -9.36 -1.78
C GLU A 46 5.26 -10.19 -1.45
N ILE A 47 4.37 -10.42 -2.42
CA ILE A 47 3.23 -11.35 -2.24
C ILE A 47 3.66 -12.75 -2.71
N PRO A 48 3.69 -13.75 -1.81
CA PRO A 48 3.94 -15.15 -2.21
C PRO A 48 2.85 -15.63 -3.17
N VAL A 49 3.23 -16.28 -4.26
CA VAL A 49 2.27 -16.82 -5.23
C VAL A 49 1.31 -17.81 -4.56
N GLU A 50 1.80 -18.57 -3.58
CA GLU A 50 0.99 -19.52 -2.83
C GLU A 50 -0.14 -18.84 -2.03
N ALA A 51 0.09 -17.59 -1.56
CA ALA A 51 -0.96 -16.81 -0.89
C ALA A 51 -2.03 -16.37 -1.90
N VAL A 52 -1.63 -16.03 -3.13
CA VAL A 52 -2.58 -15.70 -4.20
C VAL A 52 -3.38 -16.95 -4.59
N GLU A 53 -2.73 -18.08 -4.83
CA GLU A 53 -3.38 -19.36 -5.17
C GLU A 53 -4.38 -19.79 -4.08
N GLN A 54 -3.99 -19.66 -2.82
CA GLN A 54 -4.91 -19.91 -1.69
C GLN A 54 -6.10 -18.94 -1.72
N GLY A 55 -5.84 -17.66 -2.00
CA GLY A 55 -6.85 -16.61 -2.05
C GLY A 55 -7.88 -16.84 -3.14
N VAL A 56 -7.47 -17.20 -4.36
CA VAL A 56 -8.37 -17.41 -5.50
C VAL A 56 -8.85 -18.86 -5.64
N GLY A 57 -8.29 -19.79 -4.86
CA GLY A 57 -8.76 -21.18 -4.80
C GLY A 57 -8.15 -22.12 -5.84
N GLY A 58 -7.06 -21.73 -6.51
CA GLY A 58 -6.40 -22.57 -7.51
C GLY A 58 -5.10 -21.97 -8.03
N PRO A 59 -4.38 -22.72 -8.89
CA PRO A 59 -3.16 -22.24 -9.49
C PRO A 59 -3.41 -20.99 -10.34
N VAL A 60 -2.46 -20.06 -10.32
CA VAL A 60 -2.54 -18.80 -11.05
C VAL A 60 -1.46 -18.69 -12.11
N GLU A 61 -1.77 -17.96 -13.18
CA GLU A 61 -0.81 -17.53 -14.19
C GLU A 61 -0.55 -16.03 -14.05
N PRO A 62 0.71 -15.56 -14.15
CA PRO A 62 1.00 -14.13 -14.14
C PRO A 62 0.43 -13.46 -15.39
N VAL A 63 -0.09 -12.24 -15.24
CA VAL A 63 -0.61 -11.43 -16.35
C VAL A 63 0.38 -10.33 -16.69
N ASP A 64 1.21 -10.55 -17.71
CA ASP A 64 2.30 -9.64 -18.09
C ASP A 64 1.79 -8.24 -18.47
N GLU A 65 0.61 -8.15 -19.07
CA GLU A 65 0.02 -6.85 -19.47
C GLU A 65 -0.38 -5.99 -18.26
N TYR A 66 -0.62 -6.59 -17.09
CA TYR A 66 -0.87 -5.89 -15.84
C TYR A 66 0.40 -5.62 -15.03
N THR A 67 1.51 -6.25 -15.41
CA THR A 67 2.77 -6.08 -14.68
C THR A 67 3.44 -4.75 -15.04
N ARG A 68 3.69 -3.92 -14.02
CA ARG A 68 4.42 -2.65 -14.13
C ARG A 68 5.38 -2.52 -12.98
N HIS A 69 6.60 -2.16 -13.30
CA HIS A 69 7.65 -1.92 -12.31
C HIS A 69 8.29 -0.55 -12.56
N GLN A 70 7.72 0.48 -11.94
CA GLN A 70 8.23 1.84 -11.99
C GLN A 70 8.51 2.33 -10.56
N PRO A 71 9.72 2.08 -10.03
CA PRO A 71 10.08 2.45 -8.67
C PRO A 71 9.80 3.94 -8.40
N GLY A 72 9.12 4.23 -7.29
CA GLY A 72 8.71 5.59 -6.91
C GLY A 72 7.44 6.13 -7.59
N GLY A 73 6.89 5.42 -8.58
CA GLY A 73 5.67 5.83 -9.28
C GLY A 73 4.54 4.83 -9.18
N LEU A 74 4.75 3.65 -9.75
CA LEU A 74 3.70 2.64 -9.91
C LEU A 74 4.30 1.23 -9.91
N MET A 75 3.81 0.38 -9.03
CA MET A 75 4.11 -1.05 -8.98
C MET A 75 2.81 -1.80 -9.18
N VAL A 76 2.75 -2.73 -10.11
CA VAL A 76 1.55 -3.53 -10.41
C VAL A 76 1.95 -4.98 -10.63
N CYS A 77 1.19 -5.89 -10.07
CA CYS A 77 1.24 -7.32 -10.35
C CYS A 77 -0.17 -7.85 -10.58
N GLY A 78 -0.33 -8.77 -11.53
CA GLY A 78 -1.59 -9.40 -11.83
C GLY A 78 -1.45 -10.90 -11.97
N TRP A 79 -2.51 -11.59 -11.58
CA TRP A 79 -2.64 -13.04 -11.67
C TRP A 79 -4.01 -13.41 -12.21
N SER A 80 -4.07 -14.46 -13.01
CA SER A 80 -5.29 -14.93 -13.64
C SER A 80 -5.53 -16.41 -13.35
N THR A 81 -6.80 -16.76 -13.27
CA THR A 81 -7.31 -18.13 -13.33
C THR A 81 -8.36 -18.22 -14.45
N ASP A 82 -9.03 -19.35 -14.60
CA ASP A 82 -10.16 -19.49 -15.52
C ASP A 82 -11.41 -18.69 -15.06
N GLU A 83 -11.48 -18.32 -13.78
CA GLU A 83 -12.64 -17.68 -13.16
C GLU A 83 -12.41 -16.18 -12.90
N VAL A 84 -11.21 -15.77 -12.53
CA VAL A 84 -10.93 -14.41 -12.07
C VAL A 84 -9.56 -13.88 -12.51
N ASP A 85 -9.49 -12.55 -12.67
CA ASP A 85 -8.25 -11.79 -12.56
C ASP A 85 -8.16 -11.12 -11.19
N LEU A 86 -7.01 -11.27 -10.55
CA LEU A 86 -6.63 -10.51 -9.35
C LEU A 86 -5.45 -9.63 -9.68
N SER A 87 -5.55 -8.34 -9.40
CA SER A 87 -4.43 -7.42 -9.54
C SER A 87 -4.19 -6.62 -8.26
N VAL A 88 -2.92 -6.36 -7.98
CA VAL A 88 -2.49 -5.54 -6.86
C VAL A 88 -1.57 -4.45 -7.37
N LEU A 89 -1.88 -3.21 -7.02
CA LEU A 89 -1.17 -2.02 -7.45
C LEU A 89 -0.73 -1.23 -6.23
N ALA A 90 0.49 -0.67 -6.27
CA ALA A 90 0.97 0.28 -5.27
C ALA A 90 1.38 1.61 -5.93
N THR A 91 0.97 2.71 -5.30
CA THR A 91 1.25 4.08 -5.77
C THR A 91 1.26 5.06 -4.59
N TRP A 92 1.70 6.30 -4.81
CA TRP A 92 1.60 7.38 -3.82
C TRP A 92 0.35 8.27 -4.02
N LYS A 93 -0.69 7.77 -4.69
CA LYS A 93 -1.98 8.46 -4.82
C LYS A 93 -2.68 8.50 -3.45
N SER A 94 -3.09 9.69 -3.01
CA SER A 94 -3.70 9.91 -1.70
C SER A 94 -5.16 9.46 -1.66
N ARG A 95 -5.73 9.40 -0.45
CA ARG A 95 -7.17 9.14 -0.25
C ARG A 95 -8.02 10.18 -0.97
N ASP A 96 -7.67 11.46 -0.85
CA ASP A 96 -8.42 12.54 -1.48
C ASP A 96 -8.37 12.45 -3.01
N ASP A 97 -7.25 11.99 -3.58
CA ASP A 97 -7.16 11.76 -5.02
C ASP A 97 -8.14 10.68 -5.49
N TYR A 98 -8.33 9.60 -4.73
CA TYR A 98 -9.31 8.57 -5.07
C TYR A 98 -10.75 9.06 -4.89
N LEU A 99 -11.03 9.84 -3.84
CA LEU A 99 -12.36 10.38 -3.57
C LEU A 99 -12.80 11.42 -4.60
N ASN A 100 -11.86 12.08 -5.26
CA ASN A 100 -12.12 13.11 -6.28
C ASN A 100 -11.90 12.59 -7.71
N ASP A 101 -11.64 11.31 -7.90
CA ASP A 101 -11.43 10.71 -9.21
C ASP A 101 -12.74 10.15 -9.78
N ASP A 102 -13.21 10.74 -10.88
CA ASP A 102 -14.46 10.35 -11.54
C ASP A 102 -14.45 8.90 -12.09
N MET A 103 -13.28 8.26 -12.16
CA MET A 103 -13.16 6.86 -12.57
C MET A 103 -13.72 5.89 -11.52
N PHE A 104 -13.87 6.34 -10.28
CA PHE A 104 -14.32 5.50 -9.18
C PHE A 104 -15.65 5.97 -8.59
N LYS A 105 -16.45 5.01 -8.16
CA LYS A 105 -17.62 5.23 -7.30
C LYS A 105 -17.32 4.67 -5.92
N VAL A 106 -17.31 5.52 -4.92
CA VAL A 106 -17.16 5.07 -3.53
C VAL A 106 -18.38 4.25 -3.14
N GLN A 107 -18.15 3.04 -2.66
CA GLN A 107 -19.17 2.12 -2.15
C GLN A 107 -19.18 2.10 -0.63
N ASP A 108 -17.99 2.14 0.01
CA ASP A 108 -17.83 2.21 1.46
C ASP A 108 -16.58 3.01 1.85
N LEU A 109 -16.79 4.08 2.64
CA LEU A 109 -15.74 4.98 3.14
C LEU A 109 -15.00 4.43 4.37
N SER A 110 -15.62 3.51 5.07
CA SER A 110 -15.14 2.93 6.35
C SER A 110 -14.98 1.42 6.26
N TYR A 111 -14.70 0.93 5.07
CA TYR A 111 -14.50 -0.47 4.82
C TYR A 111 -13.31 -1.02 5.62
N GLU A 112 -13.48 -2.21 6.16
CA GLU A 112 -12.42 -2.92 6.88
C GLU A 112 -12.34 -4.37 6.40
N VAL A 113 -11.10 -4.86 6.22
CA VAL A 113 -10.83 -6.28 6.02
C VAL A 113 -9.76 -6.73 7.02
N MET A 114 -10.03 -7.78 7.79
CA MET A 114 -9.13 -8.30 8.82
C MET A 114 -8.60 -7.18 9.76
N ASP A 115 -9.51 -6.32 10.26
CA ASP A 115 -9.23 -5.17 11.13
C ASP A 115 -8.33 -4.10 10.47
N ARG A 116 -8.13 -4.16 9.15
CA ARG A 116 -7.40 -3.16 8.40
C ARG A 116 -8.36 -2.22 7.68
N PRO A 117 -8.34 -0.94 8.02
CA PRO A 117 -9.22 0.03 7.40
C PRO A 117 -8.79 0.40 5.97
N GLY A 118 -9.77 0.69 5.12
CA GLY A 118 -9.56 1.04 3.73
C GLY A 118 -10.74 1.80 3.12
N LEU A 119 -10.79 1.78 1.78
CA LEU A 119 -11.94 2.19 0.99
C LEU A 119 -12.39 1.02 0.15
N ARG A 120 -13.71 0.90 -0.04
CA ARG A 120 -14.26 0.07 -1.11
C ARG A 120 -14.80 0.96 -2.20
N VAL A 121 -14.36 0.72 -3.43
CA VAL A 121 -14.79 1.47 -4.60
C VAL A 121 -15.16 0.51 -5.74
N GLY A 122 -15.97 0.98 -6.68
CA GLY A 122 -16.22 0.32 -7.95
C GLY A 122 -15.78 1.22 -9.10
N GLU A 123 -15.54 0.67 -10.27
CA GLU A 123 -15.33 1.44 -11.50
C GLU A 123 -16.62 2.12 -11.93
N SER A 124 -16.53 3.38 -12.34
CA SER A 124 -17.74 4.17 -12.73
C SER A 124 -18.46 3.62 -13.95
N ASP A 125 -17.75 2.90 -14.81
CA ASP A 125 -18.22 2.28 -16.05
C ASP A 125 -18.43 0.76 -15.96
N ASP A 126 -18.25 0.15 -14.77
CA ASP A 126 -18.60 -1.26 -14.57
C ASP A 126 -20.12 -1.47 -14.51
N TYR A 127 -20.74 -1.51 -15.69
CA TYR A 127 -22.17 -1.83 -15.82
C TYR A 127 -22.49 -3.29 -15.54
N THR A 128 -21.48 -4.16 -15.57
CA THR A 128 -21.64 -5.61 -15.40
C THR A 128 -21.61 -6.05 -13.97
N LYS A 129 -21.10 -5.18 -13.07
CA LYS A 129 -20.89 -5.45 -11.65
C LYS A 129 -20.05 -6.71 -11.39
N LYS A 130 -19.01 -6.87 -12.18
CA LYS A 130 -18.08 -8.00 -12.09
C LYS A 130 -16.80 -7.66 -11.32
N THR A 131 -16.62 -6.39 -11.00
CA THR A 131 -15.40 -5.85 -10.45
C THR A 131 -15.62 -5.34 -9.03
N CYS A 132 -14.68 -5.64 -8.16
CA CYS A 132 -14.56 -4.99 -6.85
C CYS A 132 -13.13 -4.49 -6.62
N ILE A 133 -13.03 -3.35 -5.95
CA ILE A 133 -11.76 -2.70 -5.65
C ILE A 133 -11.71 -2.34 -4.16
N GLN A 134 -10.60 -2.68 -3.53
CA GLN A 134 -10.26 -2.29 -2.17
C GLN A 134 -8.96 -1.48 -2.16
N ILE A 135 -8.91 -0.44 -1.34
CA ILE A 135 -7.78 0.50 -1.28
C ILE A 135 -7.35 0.65 0.17
N PHE A 136 -6.06 0.44 0.42
CA PHE A 136 -5.43 0.53 1.74
C PHE A 136 -4.31 1.58 1.71
N PHE A 137 -4.22 2.42 2.74
CA PHE A 137 -3.22 3.48 2.85
C PHE A 137 -2.12 3.05 3.83
N THR A 138 -0.96 2.67 3.33
CA THR A 138 0.11 2.05 4.11
C THR A 138 1.34 2.94 4.24
N ALA A 139 2.31 2.51 5.05
CA ALA A 139 3.61 3.18 5.17
C ALA A 139 4.43 3.16 3.86
N ARG A 140 4.07 2.31 2.90
CA ARG A 140 4.77 2.16 1.62
C ARG A 140 3.86 2.42 0.42
N GLY A 141 2.96 3.39 0.57
CA GLY A 141 2.04 3.84 -0.46
C GLY A 141 0.62 3.31 -0.27
N THR A 142 -0.25 3.72 -1.17
CA THR A 142 -1.59 3.17 -1.32
C THR A 142 -1.48 1.85 -2.04
N ILE A 143 -2.07 0.81 -1.47
CA ILE A 143 -2.24 -0.48 -2.11
C ILE A 143 -3.69 -0.59 -2.58
N TRP A 144 -3.86 -0.84 -3.86
CA TRP A 144 -5.13 -1.01 -4.53
C TRP A 144 -5.22 -2.44 -5.01
N THR A 145 -6.28 -3.14 -4.63
CA THR A 145 -6.54 -4.52 -5.04
C THR A 145 -7.82 -4.57 -5.84
N LYS A 146 -7.79 -5.29 -6.94
CA LYS A 146 -8.93 -5.44 -7.84
C LYS A 146 -9.13 -6.91 -8.17
N LEU A 147 -10.39 -7.34 -8.11
CA LEU A 147 -10.81 -8.64 -8.58
C LEU A 147 -11.86 -8.45 -9.66
N ASP A 148 -11.65 -9.10 -10.81
CA ASP A 148 -12.57 -9.15 -11.93
C ASP A 148 -13.06 -10.59 -12.12
N LEU A 149 -14.36 -10.82 -12.05
CA LEU A 149 -14.98 -12.13 -12.29
C LEU A 149 -15.26 -12.33 -13.78
N PHE A 150 -14.96 -13.54 -14.28
CA PHE A 150 -15.16 -13.86 -15.70
C PHE A 150 -16.49 -14.54 -16.00
N GLY A 151 -16.68 -14.70 -17.30
CA GLY A 151 -17.78 -15.48 -17.86
C GLY A 151 -19.17 -14.89 -17.59
N ALA A 152 -20.17 -15.61 -18.04
CA ALA A 152 -21.58 -15.21 -17.91
C ALA A 152 -22.16 -15.52 -16.52
N PHE A 153 -21.50 -16.38 -15.77
CA PHE A 153 -21.99 -16.86 -14.48
C PHE A 153 -21.24 -16.29 -13.29
N HIS A 154 -20.20 -15.46 -13.52
CA HIS A 154 -19.39 -14.85 -12.46
C HIS A 154 -19.02 -15.87 -11.38
N GLU A 155 -18.25 -16.89 -11.79
CA GLU A 155 -17.87 -17.98 -10.88
C GLU A 155 -16.67 -17.56 -10.03
N PHE A 156 -16.68 -17.98 -8.75
CA PHE A 156 -15.57 -17.86 -7.85
C PHE A 156 -15.51 -19.11 -6.95
N LYS A 157 -14.39 -19.83 -6.99
CA LYS A 157 -14.21 -21.10 -6.25
C LYS A 157 -15.35 -22.10 -6.47
N GLY A 158 -15.87 -22.12 -7.71
CA GLY A 158 -16.97 -23.00 -8.10
C GLY A 158 -18.36 -22.51 -7.67
N GLU A 159 -18.48 -21.38 -6.98
CA GLU A 159 -19.74 -20.71 -6.68
C GLU A 159 -20.16 -19.84 -7.87
N ARG A 160 -21.37 -20.04 -8.36
CA ARG A 160 -21.92 -19.27 -9.49
C ARG A 160 -22.69 -18.07 -9.01
N PHE A 161 -22.60 -16.97 -9.77
CA PHE A 161 -23.17 -15.67 -9.43
C PHE A 161 -22.60 -15.09 -8.12
N ALA A 162 -21.30 -15.34 -7.89
CA ALA A 162 -20.57 -14.80 -6.77
C ALA A 162 -20.59 -13.26 -6.78
N ASP A 163 -20.68 -12.66 -5.61
CA ASP A 163 -20.49 -11.21 -5.46
C ASP A 163 -18.99 -10.88 -5.55
N PRO A 164 -18.55 -9.97 -6.42
CA PRO A 164 -17.13 -9.68 -6.61
C PRO A 164 -16.47 -9.09 -5.36
N CYS A 165 -17.22 -8.38 -4.52
CA CYS A 165 -16.65 -7.81 -3.31
C CYS A 165 -16.51 -8.84 -2.19
N GLU A 166 -17.46 -9.76 -2.04
CA GLU A 166 -17.33 -10.89 -1.12
C GLU A 166 -16.19 -11.82 -1.58
N SER A 167 -16.09 -12.04 -2.89
CA SER A 167 -14.99 -12.82 -3.48
C SER A 167 -13.62 -12.18 -3.23
N LEU A 168 -13.52 -10.86 -3.37
CA LEU A 168 -12.29 -10.13 -3.09
C LEU A 168 -11.96 -10.17 -1.58
N ASP A 169 -12.95 -10.02 -0.70
CA ASP A 169 -12.75 -10.15 0.75
C ASP A 169 -12.13 -11.50 1.10
N GLU A 170 -12.66 -12.57 0.52
CA GLU A 170 -12.16 -13.93 0.75
C GLU A 170 -10.75 -14.12 0.14
N ALA A 171 -10.54 -13.65 -1.09
CA ALA A 171 -9.25 -13.73 -1.76
C ALA A 171 -8.14 -13.01 -1.00
N MET A 172 -8.46 -11.91 -0.33
CA MET A 172 -7.48 -11.09 0.39
C MET A 172 -7.01 -11.69 1.70
N VAL A 173 -7.75 -12.61 2.33
CA VAL A 173 -7.39 -13.19 3.64
C VAL A 173 -5.93 -13.68 3.70
N PRO A 174 -5.44 -14.56 2.80
CA PRO A 174 -4.05 -15.00 2.85
C PRO A 174 -3.05 -13.95 2.37
N ILE A 175 -3.46 -12.96 1.58
CA ILE A 175 -2.60 -11.95 0.95
C ILE A 175 -2.30 -10.79 1.91
N MET A 176 -3.23 -10.43 2.78
CA MET A 176 -3.13 -9.28 3.69
C MET A 176 -1.91 -9.32 4.61
N ALA A 177 -1.41 -10.51 4.94
CA ALA A 177 -0.20 -10.68 5.75
C ALA A 177 1.07 -10.11 5.08
N SER A 178 1.07 -9.96 3.76
CA SER A 178 2.18 -9.40 2.98
C SER A 178 2.14 -7.87 2.90
N PHE A 179 1.01 -7.25 3.24
CA PHE A 179 0.87 -5.79 3.10
C PHE A 179 1.62 -5.05 4.20
N PRO A 180 2.31 -3.94 3.87
CA PRO A 180 2.95 -3.08 4.84
C PRO A 180 1.96 -2.59 5.90
N GLU A 181 2.47 -2.37 7.11
CA GLU A 181 1.68 -1.82 8.21
C GLU A 181 1.33 -0.34 7.98
N GLY A 182 0.40 0.14 8.81
CA GLY A 182 -0.03 1.52 8.86
C GLY A 182 -1.42 1.75 8.28
N ASP A 183 -2.05 2.81 8.76
CA ASP A 183 -3.30 3.38 8.27
C ASP A 183 -3.08 4.89 8.18
N PHE A 184 -2.78 5.37 6.98
CA PHE A 184 -2.46 6.77 6.69
C PHE A 184 -3.61 7.42 5.89
N ARG A 185 -4.77 7.52 6.51
CA ARG A 185 -5.98 8.11 5.92
C ARG A 185 -5.94 9.64 5.86
#